data_ac8d92715ffb0d94d77d3486f8ab8d1c
#
_entry.id   ac8d92715ffb0d94d77d3486f8ab8d1c
#
_cell.length_a   1.000
_cell.length_b   1.000
_cell.length_c   1.000
_cell.angle_alpha   90.00
_cell.angle_beta   90.00
_cell.angle_gamma   90.00
#
_symmetry.space_group_name_H-M   'P 1'
#
loop_
_entity.id
_entity.type
_entity.pdbx_description
1 polymer ?
#
loop_
_entity_poly.entity_id
_entity_poly.type
_entity_poly.pdbx_seq_one_letter_code
_entity_poly.pdbx_strand_id
1 'polypeptide(L)'
;VLYQGEVMKTFPHIEDMLNFVYTGSQKYVAAGIKEYGNLKREGGAHAPLSYNGNPMPMQGEKAGGALTEAEILSVVCHVRYTTSGADPASEEWMSEYETWCSPESEIFKGLEDGSTSFDSIEKDFAMLAEKPAAVGTEPRASTSK
;
A
#
# COMPACT_ATOMS: atom_id res chain seq x y z
N VAL A 1 14.96 3.38 0.36
CA VAL A 1 14.72 4.54 1.27
C VAL A 1 13.25 4.91 1.26
N LEU A 2 12.78 5.49 2.34
CA LEU A 2 11.36 5.83 2.51
C LEU A 2 11.09 7.34 2.48
N TYR A 3 12.10 8.16 2.58
CA TYR A 3 11.98 9.61 2.65
C TYR A 3 12.10 10.26 1.27
N GLN A 4 11.89 11.59 1.22
CA GLN A 4 12.04 12.40 0.00
C GLN A 4 11.16 11.96 -1.17
N GLY A 5 9.95 11.49 -0.85
CA GLY A 5 8.98 11.09 -1.87
C GLY A 5 9.24 9.75 -2.56
N GLU A 6 10.23 9.00 -2.12
CA GLU A 6 10.59 7.72 -2.76
C GLU A 6 9.47 6.70 -2.73
N VAL A 7 8.75 6.62 -1.60
CA VAL A 7 7.61 5.72 -1.47
C VAL A 7 6.51 6.07 -2.46
N MET A 8 6.25 7.36 -2.65
CA MET A 8 5.19 7.82 -3.56
C MET A 8 5.54 7.56 -5.02
N LYS A 9 6.82 7.50 -5.35
CA LYS A 9 7.27 7.12 -6.71
C LYS A 9 7.02 5.64 -6.97
N THR A 10 7.23 4.80 -5.96
CA THR A 10 7.02 3.35 -6.08
C THR A 10 5.54 3.00 -6.01
N PHE A 11 4.80 3.62 -5.11
CA PHE A 11 3.38 3.38 -4.91
C PHE A 11 2.59 4.69 -5.04
N PRO A 12 2.27 5.11 -6.28
CA PRO A 12 1.43 6.30 -6.47
C PRO A 12 0.03 6.16 -5.86
N HIS A 13 -0.45 4.92 -5.70
CA HIS A 13 -1.76 4.64 -5.11
C HIS A 13 -1.60 3.86 -3.82
N ILE A 14 -2.28 4.32 -2.78
CA ILE A 14 -2.16 3.74 -1.44
C ILE A 14 -2.58 2.27 -1.40
N GLU A 15 -3.56 1.89 -2.19
CA GLU A 15 -4.09 0.52 -2.21
C GLU A 15 -3.01 -0.50 -2.58
N ASP A 16 -2.14 -0.15 -3.50
CA ASP A 16 -1.04 -1.01 -3.93
C ASP A 16 0.00 -1.17 -2.82
N MET A 17 0.24 -0.09 -2.08
CA MET A 17 1.14 -0.13 -0.93
C MET A 17 0.54 -0.95 0.21
N LEU A 18 -0.77 -0.81 0.47
CA LEU A 18 -1.47 -1.61 1.46
C LEU A 18 -1.34 -3.10 1.15
N ASN A 19 -1.56 -3.48 -0.11
CA ASN A 19 -1.41 -4.86 -0.55
C ASN A 19 0.01 -5.37 -0.35
N PHE A 20 1.01 -4.60 -0.76
CA PHE A 20 2.41 -4.98 -0.62
C PHE A 20 2.80 -5.18 0.85
N VAL A 21 2.42 -4.28 1.73
CA VAL A 21 2.74 -4.38 3.16
C VAL A 21 2.00 -5.57 3.79
N TYR A 22 0.75 -5.76 3.42
CA TYR A 22 -0.07 -6.86 3.94
C TYR A 22 0.52 -8.21 3.58
N THR A 23 0.88 -8.42 2.30
CA THR A 23 1.32 -9.70 1.77
C THR A 23 2.80 -9.98 1.97
N GLY A 24 3.64 -8.94 2.03
CA GLY A 24 5.08 -9.09 2.00
C GLY A 24 5.61 -9.35 0.59
N SER A 25 6.91 -9.22 0.42
CA SER A 25 7.52 -9.30 -0.91
C SER A 25 7.71 -10.73 -1.43
N GLN A 26 7.73 -11.74 -0.56
CA GLN A 26 7.93 -13.12 -1.00
C GLN A 26 6.79 -13.63 -1.88
N LYS A 27 5.57 -13.20 -1.63
CA LYS A 27 4.43 -13.59 -2.49
C LYS A 27 4.59 -13.04 -3.90
N TYR A 28 5.19 -11.86 -4.04
CA TYR A 28 5.51 -11.30 -5.36
C TYR A 28 6.53 -12.16 -6.09
N VAL A 29 7.56 -12.59 -5.39
CA VAL A 29 8.57 -13.52 -5.97
C VAL A 29 7.92 -14.83 -6.40
N ALA A 30 7.10 -15.41 -5.53
CA ALA A 30 6.40 -16.68 -5.81
C ALA A 30 5.45 -16.55 -7.00
N ALA A 31 4.89 -15.38 -7.23
CA ALA A 31 4.01 -15.10 -8.37
C ALA A 31 4.79 -14.80 -9.66
N GLY A 32 6.12 -14.79 -9.61
CA GLY A 32 6.96 -14.52 -10.78
C GLY A 32 7.09 -13.03 -11.12
N ILE A 33 6.75 -12.15 -10.21
CA ILE A 33 6.82 -10.70 -10.43
C ILE A 33 8.26 -10.24 -10.23
N LYS A 34 8.84 -9.67 -11.26
CA LYS A 34 10.24 -9.20 -11.25
C LYS A 34 10.36 -7.77 -10.75
N GLU A 35 9.35 -6.97 -10.93
CA GLU A 35 9.30 -5.58 -10.51
C GLU A 35 7.91 -5.28 -9.96
N TYR A 36 7.83 -4.44 -8.94
CA TYR A 36 6.56 -4.10 -8.29
C TYR A 36 6.35 -2.59 -8.21
N GLY A 37 5.11 -2.20 -7.95
CA GLY A 37 4.72 -0.80 -7.85
C GLY A 37 4.67 -0.14 -9.21
N ASN A 38 5.06 1.12 -9.27
CA ASN A 38 5.08 1.88 -10.50
C ASN A 38 6.21 1.42 -11.42
N LEU A 39 5.85 0.70 -12.48
CA LEU A 39 6.82 0.18 -13.45
C LEU A 39 7.52 1.28 -14.26
N LYS A 40 6.94 2.48 -14.25
CA LYS A 40 7.50 3.66 -14.93
C LYS A 40 8.21 4.60 -13.95
N ARG A 41 8.54 4.11 -12.76
CA ARG A 41 9.18 4.91 -11.72
C ARG A 41 10.46 5.56 -12.23
N GLU A 42 10.63 6.85 -11.95
CA GLU A 42 11.88 7.55 -12.22
C GLU A 42 13.03 6.87 -11.47
N GLY A 43 14.07 6.52 -12.17
CA GLY A 43 15.20 5.77 -11.61
C GLY A 43 15.04 4.24 -11.66
N GLY A 44 13.92 3.75 -12.22
CA GLY A 44 13.66 2.32 -12.37
C GLY A 44 12.76 1.74 -11.28
N ALA A 45 12.01 0.71 -11.63
CA ALA A 45 11.15 0.00 -10.68
C ALA A 45 11.97 -0.88 -9.74
N HIS A 46 11.40 -1.21 -8.59
CA HIS A 46 12.05 -2.07 -7.60
C HIS A 46 11.73 -3.54 -7.83
N ALA A 47 12.71 -4.40 -7.57
CA ALA A 47 12.49 -5.84 -7.49
C ALA A 47 12.01 -6.22 -6.08
N PRO A 48 11.24 -7.32 -5.94
CA PRO A 48 10.71 -7.73 -4.63
C PRO A 48 11.76 -8.01 -3.55
N LEU A 49 12.97 -8.34 -3.92
CA LEU A 49 14.08 -8.58 -3.00
C LEU A 49 15.21 -7.57 -3.20
N SER A 50 14.85 -6.31 -3.46
CA SER A 50 15.83 -5.27 -3.82
C SER A 50 16.70 -4.80 -2.65
N TYR A 51 16.31 -5.07 -1.41
CA TYR A 51 17.06 -4.63 -0.24
C TYR A 51 17.90 -5.78 0.32
N ASN A 52 19.16 -5.82 -0.08
CA ASN A 52 20.12 -6.85 0.35
C ASN A 52 19.63 -8.29 0.14
N GLY A 53 18.74 -8.50 -0.83
CA GLY A 53 18.18 -9.82 -1.10
C GLY A 53 17.18 -10.30 -0.05
N ASN A 54 16.84 -9.50 0.93
CA ASN A 54 15.93 -9.88 2.00
C ASN A 54 14.49 -9.57 1.62
N PRO A 55 13.56 -10.48 1.90
CA PRO A 55 12.14 -10.19 1.67
C PRO A 55 11.60 -9.26 2.73
N MET A 56 10.59 -8.48 2.37
CA MET A 56 9.75 -7.80 3.34
C MET A 56 8.77 -8.83 3.90
N PRO A 57 8.71 -9.01 5.24
CA PRO A 57 7.77 -9.96 5.82
C PRO A 57 6.33 -9.55 5.62
N MET A 58 5.42 -10.53 5.57
CA MET A 58 3.99 -10.26 5.58
C MET A 58 3.59 -9.65 6.92
N GLN A 59 2.77 -8.61 6.90
CA GLN A 59 2.33 -7.93 8.11
C GLN A 59 0.85 -8.19 8.43
N GLY A 60 0.05 -8.59 7.45
CA GLY A 60 -1.37 -8.82 7.64
C GLY A 60 -1.66 -10.10 8.43
N GLU A 61 -2.61 -10.03 9.36
CA GLU A 61 -2.98 -11.15 10.21
C GLU A 61 -3.33 -12.40 9.41
N LYS A 62 -4.15 -12.25 8.39
CA LYS A 62 -4.60 -13.38 7.55
C LYS A 62 -3.49 -13.94 6.66
N ALA A 63 -2.42 -13.18 6.47
CA ALA A 63 -1.26 -13.63 5.70
C ALA A 63 -0.16 -14.21 6.60
N GLY A 64 -0.39 -14.26 7.92
CA GLY A 64 0.56 -14.80 8.88
C GLY A 64 1.37 -13.73 9.63
N GLY A 65 1.05 -12.45 9.44
CA GLY A 65 1.67 -11.34 10.17
C GLY A 65 0.96 -11.04 11.48
N ALA A 66 1.35 -9.95 12.13
CA ALA A 66 0.86 -9.59 13.46
C ALA A 66 -0.01 -8.33 13.50
N LEU A 67 -0.21 -7.64 12.36
CA LEU A 67 -0.92 -6.37 12.34
C LEU A 67 -2.36 -6.53 11.85
N THR A 68 -3.27 -5.84 12.50
CA THR A 68 -4.65 -5.69 12.02
C THR A 68 -4.65 -4.79 10.79
N GLU A 69 -5.76 -4.79 10.06
CA GLU A 69 -5.90 -3.92 8.88
C GLU A 69 -5.83 -2.44 9.25
N ALA A 70 -6.43 -2.04 10.38
CA ALA A 70 -6.33 -0.67 10.87
C ALA A 70 -4.89 -0.29 11.19
N GLU A 71 -4.14 -1.18 11.81
CA GLU A 71 -2.72 -0.95 12.12
C GLU A 71 -1.88 -0.84 10.86
N ILE A 72 -2.13 -1.67 9.85
CA ILE A 72 -1.44 -1.60 8.56
C ILE A 72 -1.72 -0.26 7.90
N LEU A 73 -2.97 0.19 7.88
CA LEU A 73 -3.30 1.48 7.31
C LEU A 73 -2.61 2.62 8.05
N SER A 74 -2.56 2.58 9.38
CA SER A 74 -1.83 3.57 10.17
C SER A 74 -0.36 3.66 9.79
N VAL A 75 0.31 2.51 9.66
CA VAL A 75 1.73 2.45 9.26
C VAL A 75 1.92 3.02 7.87
N VAL A 76 1.09 2.60 6.92
CA VAL A 76 1.18 3.06 5.53
C VAL A 76 0.96 4.57 5.45
N CYS A 77 -0.05 5.10 6.14
CA CYS A 77 -0.30 6.53 6.18
C CYS A 77 0.88 7.30 6.79
N HIS A 78 1.46 6.79 7.86
CA HIS A 78 2.64 7.41 8.47
C HIS A 78 3.81 7.45 7.48
N VAL A 79 4.08 6.34 6.81
CA VAL A 79 5.18 6.27 5.85
C VAL A 79 4.95 7.25 4.70
N ARG A 80 3.74 7.31 4.15
CA ARG A 80 3.42 8.18 3.01
C ARG A 80 3.48 9.66 3.37
N TYR A 81 2.83 10.04 4.46
CA TYR A 81 2.58 11.47 4.79
C TYR A 81 3.52 12.05 5.83
N THR A 82 4.23 11.24 6.56
CA THR A 82 5.24 11.71 7.52
C THR A 82 6.65 11.40 7.02
N THR A 83 6.97 10.14 6.84
CA THR A 83 8.34 9.74 6.45
C THR A 83 8.69 10.15 5.04
N SER A 84 7.83 9.85 4.07
CA SER A 84 8.05 10.22 2.67
C SER A 84 7.81 11.69 2.41
N GLY A 85 6.99 12.34 3.23
CA GLY A 85 6.79 13.78 3.21
C GLY A 85 5.76 14.29 2.21
N ALA A 86 4.83 13.43 1.76
CA ALA A 86 3.72 13.92 0.93
C ALA A 86 2.90 14.94 1.70
N ASP A 87 2.52 16.04 1.05
CA ASP A 87 1.73 17.08 1.69
C ASP A 87 0.24 16.74 1.64
N PRO A 88 -0.38 16.48 2.80
CA PRO A 88 -1.81 16.12 2.84
C PRO A 88 -2.74 17.25 2.40
N ALA A 89 -2.27 18.48 2.33
CA ALA A 89 -3.06 19.63 1.88
C ALA A 89 -2.89 19.93 0.38
N SER A 90 -1.99 19.23 -0.31
CA SER A 90 -1.74 19.45 -1.73
C SER A 90 -2.86 18.85 -2.59
N GLU A 91 -3.07 19.44 -3.78
CA GLU A 91 -4.04 18.91 -4.75
C GLU A 91 -3.74 17.46 -5.12
N GLU A 92 -2.46 17.10 -5.19
CA GLU A 92 -2.03 15.76 -5.59
C GLU A 92 -2.44 14.69 -4.58
N TRP A 93 -2.35 14.99 -3.28
CA TRP A 93 -2.52 13.99 -2.24
C TRP A 93 -3.72 14.18 -1.31
N MET A 94 -4.38 15.33 -1.37
CA MET A 94 -5.47 15.65 -0.45
C MET A 94 -6.60 14.61 -0.49
N SER A 95 -7.00 14.18 -1.68
CA SER A 95 -8.10 13.22 -1.82
C SER A 95 -7.74 11.87 -1.18
N GLU A 96 -6.55 11.36 -1.44
CA GLU A 96 -6.09 10.13 -0.81
C GLU A 96 -6.01 10.27 0.71
N TYR A 97 -5.41 11.36 1.18
CA TYR A 97 -5.26 11.60 2.61
C TYR A 97 -6.61 11.63 3.32
N GLU A 98 -7.55 12.39 2.80
CA GLU A 98 -8.88 12.51 3.41
C GLU A 98 -9.65 11.18 3.36
N THR A 99 -9.51 10.43 2.28
CA THR A 99 -10.21 9.15 2.12
C THR A 99 -9.67 8.08 3.07
N TRP A 100 -8.35 8.02 3.26
CA TRP A 100 -7.70 6.91 3.94
C TRP A 100 -7.05 7.27 5.28
N CYS A 101 -6.46 8.44 5.40
CA CYS A 101 -5.45 8.72 6.43
C CYS A 101 -5.86 9.76 7.45
N SER A 102 -6.82 10.62 7.16
CA SER A 102 -7.21 11.67 8.11
C SER A 102 -7.93 11.09 9.33
N PRO A 103 -7.93 11.79 10.46
CA PRO A 103 -8.72 11.35 11.62
C PRO A 103 -10.21 11.20 11.32
N GLU A 104 -10.70 11.85 10.28
CA GLU A 104 -12.11 11.79 9.87
C GLU A 104 -12.41 10.70 8.84
N SER A 105 -11.39 9.93 8.43
CA SER A 105 -11.55 8.88 7.43
C SER A 105 -12.56 7.83 7.87
N GLU A 106 -13.63 7.65 7.10
CA GLU A 106 -14.62 6.61 7.35
C GLU A 106 -14.03 5.21 7.16
N ILE A 107 -13.09 5.08 6.23
CA ILE A 107 -12.38 3.82 6.02
C ILE A 107 -11.58 3.45 7.27
N PHE A 108 -10.81 4.38 7.80
CA PHE A 108 -10.01 4.14 9.00
C PHE A 108 -10.91 3.75 10.19
N LYS A 109 -11.96 4.52 10.43
CA LYS A 109 -12.92 4.24 11.50
C LYS A 109 -13.55 2.86 11.33
N GLY A 110 -13.93 2.51 10.11
CA GLY A 110 -14.55 1.21 9.82
C GLY A 110 -13.60 0.04 10.03
N LEU A 111 -12.33 0.20 9.68
CA LEU A 111 -11.32 -0.82 9.95
C LEU A 111 -11.10 -1.01 11.45
N GLU A 112 -11.08 0.10 12.22
CA GLU A 112 -10.91 0.05 13.67
C GLU A 112 -12.07 -0.64 14.38
N ASP A 113 -13.29 -0.35 13.98
CA ASP A 113 -14.47 -0.93 14.64
C ASP A 113 -14.96 -2.25 14.02
N GLY A 114 -14.32 -2.69 12.95
CA GLY A 114 -14.64 -3.96 12.29
C GLY A 114 -15.83 -3.90 11.35
N SER A 115 -16.38 -2.72 11.07
CA SER A 115 -17.52 -2.58 10.16
C SER A 115 -17.14 -2.67 8.68
N THR A 116 -15.86 -2.55 8.36
CA THR A 116 -15.34 -2.76 7.01
C THR A 116 -14.02 -3.54 7.05
N SER A 117 -13.54 -3.91 5.86
CA SER A 117 -12.27 -4.60 5.69
C SER A 117 -11.67 -4.21 4.34
N PHE A 118 -10.39 -4.51 4.13
CA PHE A 118 -9.76 -4.28 2.83
C PHE A 118 -10.48 -5.03 1.72
N ASP A 119 -10.94 -6.24 1.96
CA ASP A 119 -11.70 -7.03 0.99
C ASP A 119 -13.01 -6.36 0.58
N SER A 120 -13.64 -5.64 1.50
CA SER A 120 -14.88 -4.91 1.24
C SER A 120 -14.65 -3.64 0.44
N ILE A 121 -13.48 -3.02 0.63
CA ILE A 121 -13.11 -1.75 -0.03
C ILE A 121 -12.55 -2.01 -1.42
N GLU A 122 -11.67 -2.99 -1.55
CA GLU A 122 -10.99 -3.38 -2.77
C GLU A 122 -11.42 -4.78 -3.19
N LYS A 123 -12.16 -4.88 -4.27
CA LYS A 123 -12.75 -6.16 -4.74
C LYS A 123 -11.75 -7.27 -4.97
N ASP A 124 -10.56 -6.91 -5.42
CA ASP A 124 -9.50 -7.86 -5.75
C ASP A 124 -8.45 -8.03 -4.66
N PHE A 125 -8.66 -7.41 -3.48
CA PHE A 125 -7.66 -7.41 -2.43
C PHE A 125 -7.28 -8.85 -2.00
N ALA A 126 -8.26 -9.68 -1.71
CA ALA A 126 -8.00 -11.06 -1.26
C ALA A 126 -7.24 -11.86 -2.32
N MET A 127 -7.62 -11.69 -3.59
CA MET A 127 -6.95 -12.36 -4.70
C MET A 127 -5.50 -11.91 -4.83
N LEU A 128 -5.26 -10.59 -4.77
CA LEU A 128 -3.91 -10.03 -4.86
C LEU A 128 -3.07 -10.34 -3.64
N ALA A 129 -3.67 -10.48 -2.47
CA ALA A 129 -2.97 -10.90 -1.26
C ALA A 129 -2.48 -12.34 -1.37
N GLU A 130 -3.27 -13.20 -2.03
CA GLU A 130 -2.89 -14.59 -2.24
C GLU A 130 -1.89 -14.73 -3.40
N LYS A 131 -2.16 -14.08 -4.51
CA LYS A 131 -1.33 -14.10 -5.69
C LYS A 131 -1.20 -12.69 -6.29
N PRO A 132 -0.21 -11.92 -5.84
CA PRO A 132 -0.03 -10.55 -6.32
C PRO A 132 0.20 -10.49 -7.83
N ALA A 133 -0.23 -9.40 -8.42
CA ALA A 133 0.09 -9.05 -9.81
C ALA A 133 0.98 -7.80 -9.81
N ALA A 134 1.68 -7.58 -10.89
CA ALA A 134 2.38 -6.31 -11.10
C ALA A 134 1.33 -5.21 -11.15
N VAL A 135 1.48 -4.21 -10.30
CA VAL A 135 0.53 -3.12 -10.22
C VAL A 135 1.07 -1.90 -10.96
N GLY A 136 0.17 -1.19 -11.58
CA GLY A 136 0.51 -0.03 -12.39
C GLY A 136 0.33 1.28 -11.65
N THR A 137 0.10 2.30 -12.43
CA THR A 137 -0.09 3.66 -11.97
C THR A 137 -1.55 4.12 -12.08
N GLU A 138 -2.43 3.24 -12.52
CA GLU A 138 -3.84 3.60 -12.73
C GLU A 138 -4.54 3.80 -11.40
N PRO A 139 -5.38 4.83 -11.26
CA PRO A 139 -6.15 5.05 -10.04
C PRO A 139 -7.06 3.86 -9.72
N ARG A 140 -7.15 3.54 -8.45
CA ARG A 140 -8.08 2.52 -7.96
C ARG A 140 -9.42 3.16 -7.65
N ALA A 141 -10.47 2.35 -7.66
CA ALA A 141 -11.85 2.83 -7.47
C ALA A 141 -12.03 3.56 -6.14
N SER A 142 -11.34 3.15 -5.09
CA SER A 142 -11.45 3.74 -3.75
C SER A 142 -10.85 5.14 -3.65
N THR A 143 -9.90 5.51 -4.54
CA THR A 143 -9.27 6.82 -4.54
C THR A 143 -9.61 7.67 -5.77
N SER A 144 -10.30 7.10 -6.73
CA SER A 144 -10.77 7.84 -7.92
C SER A 144 -11.99 8.67 -7.54
N LYS A 145 -11.84 9.95 -7.50
CA LYS A 145 -12.91 10.88 -7.15
C LYS A 145 -13.24 11.80 -8.32
#